data_05dac8a89fe5f956d4763c5890a5b1ac
#
_entry.id   05dac8a89fe5f956d4763c5890a5b1ac
#
_cell.length_a   1.000
_cell.length_b   1.000
_cell.length_c   1.000
_cell.angle_alpha   90.00
_cell.angle_beta   90.00
_cell.angle_gamma   90.00
#
_symmetry.space_group_name_H-M   'P 1'
#
loop_
_entity.id
_entity.type
_entity.pdbx_description
1 polymer ?
#
loop_
_entity_poly.entity_id
_entity_poly.type
_entity_poly.pdbx_seq_one_letter_code
_entity_poly.pdbx_strand_id
1 'polypeptide(L)'
;MLNINDINKRIKQRPPFQMIERVIDWTPGESATGIKNVCINEPYFMGHFPDAPIMPGVLIIESCAQLCSLVFDTEGGNPDIIYVLLKVDNFKFVKPVIPGDQLVITVTKTKIMGPLAVFDAVVKVNDEIRSKGTMTFTMVEKSKIYG
;
A
#
# COMPACT_ATOMS: atom_id res chain seq x y z
N MET A 1 -7.79 -1.11 15.01
CA MET A 1 -7.33 -2.21 14.15
C MET A 1 -8.39 -2.54 13.10
N LEU A 2 -7.98 -2.93 11.89
CA LEU A 2 -8.90 -3.28 10.83
C LEU A 2 -8.63 -4.70 10.36
N ASN A 3 -9.67 -5.54 10.31
CA ASN A 3 -9.61 -6.85 9.66
C ASN A 3 -9.90 -6.72 8.16
N ILE A 4 -9.87 -7.84 7.44
CA ILE A 4 -10.03 -7.82 5.97
C ILE A 4 -11.40 -7.26 5.54
N ASN A 5 -12.45 -7.50 6.31
CA ASN A 5 -13.77 -6.97 5.98
C ASN A 5 -13.84 -5.45 6.16
N ASP A 6 -13.15 -4.93 7.18
CA ASP A 6 -13.05 -3.49 7.41
C ASP A 6 -12.24 -2.81 6.30
N ILE A 7 -11.15 -3.46 5.88
CA ILE A 7 -10.32 -3.00 4.77
C ILE A 7 -11.13 -2.95 3.47
N ASN A 8 -11.90 -4.01 3.18
CA ASN A 8 -12.70 -4.10 1.97
C ASN A 8 -13.79 -3.03 1.85
N LYS A 9 -14.23 -2.47 2.97
CA LYS A 9 -15.18 -1.35 2.98
C LYS A 9 -14.53 -0.02 2.59
N ARG A 10 -13.21 0.04 2.63
CA ARG A 10 -12.45 1.30 2.50
C ARG A 10 -11.62 1.39 1.22
N ILE A 11 -11.02 0.29 0.77
CA ILE A 11 -10.25 0.27 -0.47
C ILE A 11 -11.04 -0.38 -1.60
N LYS A 12 -10.67 -0.03 -2.83
CA LYS A 12 -11.35 -0.52 -4.04
C LYS A 12 -10.65 -1.71 -4.68
N GLN A 13 -9.38 -1.90 -4.40
CA GLN A 13 -8.59 -3.02 -4.90
C GLN A 13 -9.16 -4.35 -4.37
N ARG A 14 -9.11 -5.37 -5.20
CA ARG A 14 -9.58 -6.73 -4.87
C ARG A 14 -8.54 -7.75 -5.35
N PRO A 15 -8.56 -8.98 -4.81
CA PRO A 15 -7.68 -10.03 -5.29
C PRO A 15 -7.78 -10.21 -6.81
N PRO A 16 -6.66 -10.46 -7.52
CA PRO A 16 -5.33 -10.75 -6.96
C PRO A 16 -4.48 -9.50 -6.67
N PHE A 17 -5.00 -8.30 -6.80
CA PHE A 17 -4.23 -7.06 -6.65
C PHE A 17 -4.26 -6.49 -5.22
N GLN A 18 -5.16 -6.95 -4.39
CA GLN A 18 -5.26 -6.52 -2.99
C GLN A 18 -4.07 -7.06 -2.19
N MET A 19 -3.40 -6.16 -1.45
CA MET A 19 -2.15 -6.48 -0.75
C MET A 19 -2.30 -6.51 0.76
N ILE A 20 -2.99 -5.53 1.35
CA ILE A 20 -3.08 -5.40 2.81
C ILE A 20 -4.15 -6.32 3.37
N GLU A 21 -3.77 -7.14 4.34
CA GLU A 21 -4.64 -8.16 4.94
C GLU A 21 -5.13 -7.77 6.33
N ARG A 22 -4.40 -6.91 7.02
CA ARG A 22 -4.73 -6.44 8.38
C ARG A 22 -4.07 -5.10 8.65
N VAL A 23 -4.74 -4.25 9.40
CA VAL A 23 -4.15 -3.02 9.96
C VAL A 23 -4.07 -3.22 11.46
N ILE A 24 -2.86 -3.14 12.01
CA ILE A 24 -2.59 -3.42 13.43
C ILE A 24 -2.50 -2.16 14.27
N ASP A 25 -2.26 -1.02 13.65
CA ASP A 25 -2.27 0.29 14.30
C ASP A 25 -2.82 1.31 13.30
N TRP A 26 -3.74 2.17 13.75
CA TRP A 26 -4.44 3.06 12.84
C TRP A 26 -4.87 4.33 13.56
N THR A 27 -4.38 5.46 13.07
CA THR A 27 -4.82 6.80 13.47
C THR A 27 -5.37 7.48 12.21
N PRO A 28 -6.71 7.48 12.03
CA PRO A 28 -7.32 8.05 10.82
C PRO A 28 -6.82 9.46 10.54
N GLY A 29 -6.47 9.72 9.29
CA GLY A 29 -5.94 11.00 8.86
C GLY A 29 -4.45 11.22 9.12
N GLU A 30 -3.79 10.35 9.87
CA GLU A 30 -2.39 10.53 10.26
C GLU A 30 -1.48 9.40 9.84
N SER A 31 -1.75 8.17 10.29
CA SER A 31 -0.84 7.04 10.06
C SER A 31 -1.55 5.70 10.15
N ALA A 32 -0.89 4.68 9.62
CA ALA A 32 -1.33 3.30 9.76
C ALA A 32 -0.13 2.36 9.72
N THR A 33 -0.24 1.24 10.42
CA THR A 33 0.67 0.11 10.30
C THR A 33 -0.14 -1.12 9.88
N GLY A 34 0.24 -1.71 8.77
CA GLY A 34 -0.47 -2.84 8.18
C GLY A 34 0.43 -4.01 7.85
N ILE A 35 -0.20 -5.13 7.57
CA ILE A 35 0.47 -6.40 7.28
C ILE A 35 0.15 -6.85 5.86
N LYS A 36 1.21 -7.25 5.13
CA LYS A 36 1.15 -7.98 3.88
C LYS A 36 1.91 -9.30 4.05
N ASN A 37 1.22 -10.42 3.99
CA ASN A 37 1.87 -11.73 3.96
C ASN A 37 2.30 -12.06 2.54
N VAL A 38 3.54 -12.51 2.36
CA VAL A 38 4.08 -12.86 1.05
C VAL A 38 4.01 -14.37 0.88
N CYS A 39 3.14 -14.81 -0.05
CA CYS A 39 2.84 -16.23 -0.27
C CYS A 39 3.26 -16.66 -1.66
N ILE A 40 3.85 -17.86 -1.77
CA ILE A 40 4.24 -18.45 -3.07
C ILE A 40 3.06 -18.63 -4.02
N ASN A 41 1.83 -18.68 -3.51
CA ASN A 41 0.63 -18.80 -4.34
C ASN A 41 0.24 -17.52 -5.08
N GLU A 42 0.92 -16.39 -4.81
CA GLU A 42 0.64 -15.14 -5.50
C GLU A 42 1.10 -15.24 -6.96
N PRO A 43 0.25 -14.86 -7.93
CA PRO A 43 0.49 -15.16 -9.34
C PRO A 43 1.76 -14.54 -9.92
N TYR A 44 2.25 -13.42 -9.39
CA TYR A 44 3.44 -12.76 -9.92
C TYR A 44 4.73 -13.57 -9.73
N PHE A 45 4.78 -14.53 -8.79
CA PHE A 45 5.95 -15.37 -8.60
C PHE A 45 6.18 -16.36 -9.75
N MET A 46 5.18 -16.62 -10.58
CA MET A 46 5.32 -17.47 -11.77
C MET A 46 6.33 -16.86 -12.76
N GLY A 47 6.47 -15.54 -12.78
CA GLY A 47 7.33 -14.84 -13.71
C GLY A 47 8.47 -14.05 -13.07
N HIS A 48 8.46 -13.84 -11.77
CA HIS A 48 9.39 -12.92 -11.11
C HIS A 48 10.06 -13.52 -9.86
N PHE A 49 10.91 -14.52 -9.95
CA PHE A 49 11.40 -15.23 -11.14
C PHE A 49 11.17 -16.74 -10.94
N PRO A 50 11.05 -17.57 -11.99
CA PRO A 50 10.66 -18.98 -11.83
C PRO A 50 11.52 -19.81 -10.87
N ASP A 51 12.84 -19.59 -10.89
CA ASP A 51 13.80 -20.30 -10.04
C ASP A 51 14.35 -19.45 -8.88
N ALA A 52 13.91 -18.22 -8.76
CA ALA A 52 14.32 -17.28 -7.71
C ALA A 52 13.18 -16.30 -7.40
N PRO A 53 12.12 -16.76 -6.70
CA PRO A 53 10.95 -15.92 -6.48
C PRO A 53 11.26 -14.74 -5.55
N ILE A 54 11.05 -13.54 -6.06
CA ILE A 54 11.24 -12.27 -5.36
C ILE A 54 9.99 -11.42 -5.58
N MET A 55 9.47 -10.82 -4.52
CA MET A 55 8.35 -9.88 -4.66
C MET A 55 8.79 -8.65 -5.47
N PRO A 56 8.08 -8.32 -6.56
CA PRO A 56 8.42 -7.13 -7.35
C PRO A 56 8.39 -5.86 -6.50
N GLY A 57 9.43 -5.03 -6.64
CA GLY A 57 9.52 -3.76 -5.91
C GLY A 57 8.33 -2.86 -6.16
N VAL A 58 7.79 -2.85 -7.39
CA VAL A 58 6.59 -2.08 -7.73
C VAL A 58 5.36 -2.53 -6.95
N LEU A 59 5.28 -3.80 -6.56
CA LEU A 59 4.19 -4.32 -5.74
C LEU A 59 4.40 -4.05 -4.24
N ILE A 60 5.63 -3.88 -3.80
CA ILE A 60 5.91 -3.36 -2.45
C ILE A 60 5.41 -1.92 -2.36
N ILE A 61 5.68 -1.10 -3.37
CA ILE A 61 5.15 0.27 -3.47
C ILE A 61 3.62 0.25 -3.46
N GLU A 62 2.99 -0.63 -4.24
CA GLU A 62 1.53 -0.78 -4.27
C GLU A 62 0.97 -1.15 -2.90
N SER A 63 1.64 -2.05 -2.17
CA SER A 63 1.24 -2.42 -0.81
C SER A 63 1.23 -1.20 0.12
N CYS A 64 2.28 -0.37 0.03
CA CYS A 64 2.33 0.89 0.78
C CYS A 64 1.21 1.85 0.36
N ALA A 65 0.94 1.94 -0.94
CA ALA A 65 -0.09 2.83 -1.48
C ALA A 65 -1.48 2.44 -0.98
N GLN A 66 -1.79 1.15 -0.96
CA GLN A 66 -3.07 0.66 -0.44
C GLN A 66 -3.23 0.99 1.05
N LEU A 67 -2.16 0.87 1.83
CA LEU A 67 -2.19 1.24 3.23
C LEU A 67 -2.39 2.75 3.40
N CYS A 68 -1.76 3.58 2.57
CA CYS A 68 -1.99 5.03 2.57
C CYS A 68 -3.47 5.36 2.34
N SER A 69 -4.13 4.63 1.44
CA SER A 69 -5.56 4.82 1.18
C SER A 69 -6.42 4.58 2.43
N LEU A 70 -6.00 3.67 3.30
CA LEU A 70 -6.70 3.39 4.55
C LEU A 70 -6.55 4.53 5.58
N VAL A 71 -5.47 5.30 5.50
CA VAL A 71 -5.27 6.46 6.39
C VAL A 71 -6.34 7.53 6.15
N PHE A 72 -6.85 7.66 4.93
CA PHE A 72 -7.88 8.64 4.60
C PHE A 72 -9.26 8.31 5.21
N ASP A 73 -9.48 7.08 5.69
CA ASP A 73 -10.76 6.62 6.24
C ASP A 73 -11.94 6.95 5.31
N THR A 74 -11.99 6.26 4.20
CA THR A 74 -12.96 6.53 3.14
C THR A 74 -14.28 5.76 3.29
N GLU A 75 -14.51 5.09 4.42
CA GLU A 75 -15.79 4.40 4.67
C GLU A 75 -16.93 5.42 4.67
N GLY A 76 -17.89 5.21 3.80
CA GLY A 76 -19.01 6.14 3.65
C GLY A 76 -18.67 7.43 2.92
N GLY A 77 -17.45 7.57 2.39
CA GLY A 77 -17.05 8.71 1.58
C GLY A 77 -17.69 8.72 0.20
N ASN A 78 -17.36 9.72 -0.61
CA ASN A 78 -17.89 9.86 -1.97
C ASN A 78 -17.37 8.70 -2.85
N PRO A 79 -18.26 7.81 -3.35
CA PRO A 79 -17.83 6.66 -4.17
C PRO A 79 -17.28 7.07 -5.54
N ASP A 80 -17.48 8.32 -5.98
CA ASP A 80 -16.94 8.84 -7.23
C ASP A 80 -15.49 9.29 -7.11
N ILE A 81 -14.96 9.44 -5.88
CA ILE A 81 -13.58 9.87 -5.63
C ILE A 81 -12.68 8.66 -5.41
N ILE A 82 -11.56 8.63 -6.12
CA ILE A 82 -10.47 7.68 -5.86
C ILE A 82 -9.14 8.41 -5.65
N TYR A 83 -8.28 7.79 -4.86
CA TYR A 83 -6.92 8.28 -4.68
C TYR A 83 -6.00 7.52 -5.62
N VAL A 84 -5.23 8.25 -6.41
CA VAL A 84 -4.28 7.67 -7.34
C VAL A 84 -2.87 8.12 -7.01
N LEU A 85 -1.92 7.22 -7.21
CA LEU A 85 -0.51 7.50 -7.00
C LEU A 85 -0.03 8.46 -8.09
N LEU A 86 0.47 9.62 -7.67
CA LEU A 86 0.97 10.66 -8.57
C LEU A 86 2.48 10.56 -8.74
N LYS A 87 3.20 10.28 -7.64
CA LYS A 87 4.65 10.42 -7.63
C LYS A 87 5.24 9.55 -6.52
N VAL A 88 6.42 8.99 -6.80
CA VAL A 88 7.21 8.20 -5.85
C VAL A 88 8.61 8.81 -5.82
N ASP A 89 9.10 9.15 -4.62
CA ASP A 89 10.40 9.76 -4.44
C ASP A 89 11.28 8.93 -3.51
N ASN A 90 12.56 8.79 -3.87
CA ASN A 90 13.59 8.19 -3.01
C ASN A 90 13.18 6.82 -2.45
N PHE A 91 12.43 6.03 -3.21
CA PHE A 91 12.04 4.70 -2.78
C PHE A 91 13.21 3.75 -2.98
N LYS A 92 13.70 3.18 -1.88
CA LYS A 92 14.88 2.30 -1.88
C LYS A 92 14.47 0.90 -1.44
N PHE A 93 15.03 -0.10 -2.11
CA PHE A 93 14.85 -1.51 -1.80
C PHE A 93 16.18 -2.04 -1.26
N VAL A 94 16.26 -2.23 0.06
CA VAL A 94 17.52 -2.57 0.77
C VAL A 94 17.85 -4.05 0.63
N LYS A 95 16.82 -4.90 0.73
CA LYS A 95 16.95 -6.35 0.58
C LYS A 95 15.73 -6.94 -0.12
N PRO A 96 15.91 -8.05 -0.85
CA PRO A 96 14.78 -8.75 -1.48
C PRO A 96 13.74 -9.21 -0.46
N VAL A 97 12.48 -9.19 -0.88
CA VAL A 97 11.35 -9.78 -0.17
C VAL A 97 10.99 -11.09 -0.88
N ILE A 98 10.90 -12.16 -0.14
CA ILE A 98 10.69 -13.51 -0.67
C ILE A 98 9.45 -14.16 -0.08
N PRO A 99 8.90 -15.21 -0.71
CA PRO A 99 7.79 -15.98 -0.13
C PRO A 99 8.12 -16.47 1.27
N GLY A 100 7.18 -16.32 2.20
CA GLY A 100 7.36 -16.61 3.62
C GLY A 100 7.62 -15.39 4.46
N ASP A 101 8.01 -14.27 3.86
CA ASP A 101 8.17 -13.00 4.58
C ASP A 101 6.81 -12.40 4.92
N GLN A 102 6.76 -11.73 6.06
CA GLN A 102 5.62 -10.89 6.44
C GLN A 102 6.09 -9.44 6.44
N LEU A 103 5.51 -8.62 5.58
CA LEU A 103 5.78 -7.19 5.56
C LEU A 103 4.97 -6.49 6.65
N VAL A 104 5.65 -5.75 7.50
CA VAL A 104 5.06 -4.81 8.43
C VAL A 104 5.33 -3.42 7.86
N ILE A 105 4.27 -2.78 7.38
CA ILE A 105 4.37 -1.51 6.66
C ILE A 105 3.81 -0.40 7.53
N THR A 106 4.57 0.67 7.72
CA THR A 106 4.10 1.87 8.41
C THR A 106 4.10 3.03 7.43
N VAL A 107 2.95 3.70 7.31
CA VAL A 107 2.81 4.90 6.50
C VAL A 107 2.37 6.06 7.39
N THR A 108 2.96 7.23 7.14
CA THR A 108 2.68 8.45 7.91
C THR A 108 2.44 9.59 6.94
N LYS A 109 1.28 10.23 7.05
CA LYS A 109 0.98 11.42 6.26
C LYS A 109 1.83 12.57 6.78
N THR A 110 2.66 13.14 5.91
CA THR A 110 3.59 14.22 6.28
C THR A 110 3.06 15.59 5.92
N LYS A 111 2.29 15.71 4.83
CA LYS A 111 1.68 16.98 4.47
C LYS A 111 0.52 16.85 3.49
N ILE A 112 -0.31 17.87 3.47
CA ILE A 112 -1.40 18.09 2.50
C ILE A 112 -1.11 19.39 1.75
N MET A 113 -1.23 19.35 0.42
CA MET A 113 -1.09 20.52 -0.44
C MET A 113 -2.25 20.51 -1.45
N GLY A 114 -3.34 21.24 -1.12
CA GLY A 114 -4.54 21.21 -1.95
C GLY A 114 -5.09 19.77 -2.08
N PRO A 115 -5.24 19.25 -3.31
CA PRO A 115 -5.72 17.89 -3.52
C PRO A 115 -4.63 16.82 -3.31
N LEU A 116 -3.39 17.22 -3.01
CA LEU A 116 -2.25 16.32 -2.88
C LEU A 116 -2.02 15.92 -1.43
N ALA A 117 -1.71 14.65 -1.20
CA ALA A 117 -1.30 14.14 0.10
C ALA A 117 0.03 13.41 -0.04
N VAL A 118 0.96 13.71 0.86
CA VAL A 118 2.31 13.13 0.88
C VAL A 118 2.46 12.22 2.08
N PHE A 119 3.00 11.03 1.84
CA PHE A 119 3.24 10.00 2.86
C PHE A 119 4.69 9.54 2.85
N ASP A 120 5.23 9.30 4.04
CA ASP A 120 6.42 8.48 4.19
C ASP A 120 6.00 7.03 4.43
N ALA A 121 6.73 6.09 3.84
CA ALA A 121 6.50 4.66 3.98
C ALA A 121 7.77 3.95 4.42
N VAL A 122 7.64 3.02 5.37
CA VAL A 122 8.71 2.13 5.83
C VAL A 122 8.18 0.71 5.82
N VAL A 123 8.91 -0.20 5.21
CA VAL A 123 8.58 -1.63 5.11
C VAL A 123 9.62 -2.44 5.86
N LYS A 124 9.18 -3.24 6.82
CA LYS A 124 10.05 -4.10 7.63
C LYS A 124 9.66 -5.57 7.51
N VAL A 125 10.66 -6.43 7.63
CA VAL A 125 10.50 -7.87 7.85
C VAL A 125 11.34 -8.22 9.05
N ASN A 126 10.76 -8.84 10.10
CA ASN A 126 11.44 -9.16 11.36
C ASN A 126 12.20 -7.96 11.94
N ASP A 127 11.56 -6.81 11.98
CA ASP A 127 12.10 -5.53 12.47
C ASP A 127 13.29 -4.97 11.65
N GLU A 128 13.63 -5.58 10.53
CA GLU A 128 14.65 -5.08 9.61
C GLU A 128 14.03 -4.31 8.46
N ILE A 129 14.52 -3.12 8.18
CA ILE A 129 14.05 -2.31 7.06
C ILE A 129 14.38 -3.01 5.74
N ARG A 130 13.35 -3.26 4.93
CA ARG A 130 13.46 -3.80 3.58
C ARG A 130 13.30 -2.74 2.52
N SER A 131 12.45 -1.76 2.77
CA SER A 131 12.20 -0.67 1.83
C SER A 131 11.73 0.57 2.56
N LYS A 132 11.98 1.74 1.98
CA LYS A 132 11.45 3.02 2.46
C LYS A 132 11.43 4.04 1.34
N GLY A 133 10.52 5.00 1.43
CA GLY A 133 10.41 6.08 0.46
C GLY A 133 9.25 7.01 0.75
N THR A 134 9.02 7.92 -0.17
CA THR A 134 7.95 8.94 -0.08
C THR A 134 7.02 8.80 -1.26
N MET A 135 5.73 8.94 -1.02
CA MET A 135 4.67 8.77 -2.01
C MET A 135 3.72 9.97 -1.96
N THR A 136 3.32 10.43 -3.13
CA THR A 136 2.34 11.52 -3.25
C THR A 136 1.12 11.01 -4.00
N PHE A 137 -0.06 11.32 -3.46
CA PHE A 137 -1.35 10.93 -4.03
C PHE A 137 -2.16 12.16 -4.40
N THR A 138 -3.05 12.00 -5.37
CA THR A 138 -4.06 12.99 -5.70
C THR A 138 -5.44 12.35 -5.74
N MET A 139 -6.48 13.16 -5.53
CA MET A 139 -7.86 12.72 -5.69
C MET A 139 -8.30 12.91 -7.13
N VAL A 140 -9.00 11.90 -7.66
CA VAL A 140 -9.56 11.93 -9.03
C VAL A 140 -11.03 11.53 -8.97
N GLU A 141 -11.86 12.25 -9.73
CA GLU A 141 -13.23 11.84 -9.94
C GLU A 141 -13.27 10.73 -11.01
N LYS A 142 -13.92 9.59 -10.68
CA LYS A 142 -14.04 8.46 -11.61
C LYS A 142 -14.61 8.86 -12.95
N SER A 143 -15.61 9.73 -12.94
CA SER A 143 -16.26 10.21 -14.14
C SER A 143 -15.32 10.93 -15.11
N LYS A 144 -14.16 11.39 -14.64
CA LYS A 144 -13.18 12.12 -15.45
C LYS A 144 -12.05 11.25 -15.98
N ILE A 145 -11.97 9.98 -15.57
CA ILE A 145 -10.84 9.11 -15.95
C ILE A 145 -10.83 8.80 -17.46
N TYR A 146 -12.02 8.62 -18.04
CA TYR A 146 -12.14 8.18 -19.43
C TYR A 146 -12.57 9.32 -20.38
N GLY A 147 -12.42 10.51 -19.96
CA GLY A 147 -12.71 11.68 -20.78
C GLY A 147 -13.95 12.38 -20.47
#